data_3fc9d9798e8d9ceef3fa07c4e985486f
#
_entry.id   3fc9d9798e8d9ceef3fa07c4e985486f
#
_cell.length_a   1.000
_cell.length_b   1.000
_cell.length_c   1.000
_cell.angle_alpha   90.00
_cell.angle_beta   90.00
_cell.angle_gamma   90.00
#
_symmetry.space_group_name_H-M   'P 1'
#
loop_
_entity.id
_entity.type
_entity.pdbx_description
1 polymer ?
#
loop_
_entity_poly.entity_id
_entity_poly.type
_entity_poly.pdbx_seq_one_letter_code
_entity_poly.pdbx_strand_id
1 'polypeptide(L)'
;MKKIALAILTLTMVLTGTDVFAQGKYGADSANCIIYLSYYKEYFKQKNYDEALPNWRKAYNICPPTANQTMLVDGTTLIRRLIAKNAKNAEYRQALIDTLMTLHDTRIEFYPKYAATALNNKGIDLSNFVKDPKALYDGYNRIIEANGTATKSSILLFDLNAAIDLYQKGELTAEDVINTYQRNLELINNMQAKTEVEAEQNDKAKSDLEGLFITSKVASCENLLALFTPRFEANPEDIGVVSNIVSMLNNTEGCTDNDLFLKAVTAMHKVEPSYKSAYFLYRLNSSRGNVNDAINYLEQAIGYPESDSVTDGDYYNELAKFCYKNGMKGKAFDSAVKAAELNPSVKGECYMLIGNIWAATSCGGNEIERRAPYWVAVDYYQRAKAADESLTAEANERIGACSRYFPQTAEAFMFDLTAGQSYTVSCGGMRATTTVRTQK
;
A
#
# COMPACT_ATOMS: atom_id res chain seq x y z
N MET A 1 43.40 -75.00 -35.93
CA MET A 1 42.48 -75.96 -36.55
C MET A 1 41.08 -75.67 -36.08
N LYS A 2 40.19 -75.59 -36.93
CA LYS A 2 38.74 -75.55 -36.97
C LYS A 2 38.15 -74.22 -37.46
N LYS A 3 37.59 -74.40 -38.54
CA LYS A 3 36.92 -73.60 -39.54
C LYS A 3 35.75 -72.81 -39.02
N ILE A 4 35.70 -71.55 -39.38
CA ILE A 4 34.55 -70.61 -39.14
C ILE A 4 33.71 -70.66 -40.42
N ALA A 5 32.47 -71.13 -40.28
CA ALA A 5 31.47 -71.07 -41.36
C ALA A 5 30.78 -69.71 -41.30
N LEU A 6 30.89 -68.98 -42.41
CA LEU A 6 30.24 -67.67 -42.61
C LEU A 6 28.82 -67.96 -43.19
N ALA A 7 27.81 -67.71 -42.34
CA ALA A 7 26.41 -67.71 -42.78
C ALA A 7 26.01 -66.28 -43.16
N ILE A 8 25.86 -66.00 -44.42
CA ILE A 8 25.31 -64.78 -44.99
C ILE A 8 23.79 -64.84 -44.84
N LEU A 9 23.23 -64.13 -43.89
CA LEU A 9 21.78 -63.90 -43.75
C LEU A 9 21.41 -62.67 -44.58
N THR A 10 20.86 -62.81 -45.74
CA THR A 10 20.30 -61.77 -46.57
C THR A 10 18.96 -61.32 -45.96
N LEU A 11 19.01 -60.24 -45.18
CA LEU A 11 17.81 -59.53 -44.62
C LEU A 11 17.25 -58.64 -45.73
N THR A 12 16.22 -59.11 -46.42
CA THR A 12 15.42 -58.27 -47.33
C THR A 12 14.62 -57.27 -46.49
N MET A 13 15.14 -56.03 -46.32
CA MET A 13 14.36 -54.89 -45.85
C MET A 13 13.31 -54.54 -46.89
N VAL A 14 12.06 -54.88 -46.60
CA VAL A 14 10.90 -54.30 -47.27
C VAL A 14 10.83 -52.85 -46.79
N LEU A 15 11.37 -51.95 -47.58
CA LEU A 15 11.11 -50.48 -47.43
C LEU A 15 9.65 -50.24 -47.81
N THR A 16 8.76 -50.34 -46.81
CA THR A 16 7.48 -49.63 -46.92
C THR A 16 7.84 -48.13 -46.77
N GLY A 17 8.02 -47.50 -47.88
CA GLY A 17 8.12 -46.05 -47.97
C GLY A 17 6.84 -45.46 -47.49
N THR A 18 6.80 -45.10 -46.22
CA THR A 18 5.93 -44.00 -45.78
C THR A 18 6.54 -42.76 -46.38
N ASP A 19 5.95 -42.29 -47.48
CA ASP A 19 6.20 -40.96 -48.00
C ASP A 19 5.87 -39.95 -46.89
N VAL A 20 6.86 -39.66 -46.05
CA VAL A 20 6.86 -38.47 -45.24
C VAL A 20 7.07 -37.33 -46.21
N PHE A 21 5.99 -36.93 -46.86
CA PHE A 21 5.96 -35.67 -47.58
C PHE A 21 6.32 -34.63 -46.52
N ALA A 22 7.50 -34.02 -46.67
CA ALA A 22 7.83 -32.78 -45.97
C ALA A 22 6.77 -31.77 -46.43
N GLN A 23 5.67 -31.69 -45.63
CA GLN A 23 4.60 -30.73 -45.89
C GLN A 23 5.25 -29.34 -45.86
N GLY A 24 5.30 -28.69 -47.03
CA GLY A 24 5.82 -27.34 -47.15
C GLY A 24 5.03 -26.37 -46.24
N LYS A 25 5.52 -25.18 -46.04
CA LYS A 25 4.95 -24.13 -45.20
C LYS A 25 3.41 -23.99 -45.28
N TYR A 26 2.82 -24.32 -46.42
CA TYR A 26 1.39 -24.17 -46.71
C TYR A 26 0.60 -25.49 -46.64
N GLY A 27 1.20 -26.55 -46.16
CA GLY A 27 0.53 -27.85 -45.97
C GLY A 27 0.32 -28.67 -47.25
N ALA A 28 -0.48 -29.74 -47.14
CA ALA A 28 -0.73 -30.69 -48.24
C ALA A 28 -1.46 -30.04 -49.42
N ASP A 29 -2.41 -29.11 -49.15
CA ASP A 29 -3.14 -28.38 -50.20
C ASP A 29 -2.59 -26.94 -50.34
N SER A 30 -1.29 -26.83 -50.62
CA SER A 30 -0.57 -25.56 -50.67
C SER A 30 -1.11 -24.59 -51.71
N ALA A 31 -1.59 -25.09 -52.84
CA ALA A 31 -2.15 -24.28 -53.94
C ALA A 31 -3.41 -23.54 -53.48
N ASN A 32 -4.40 -24.22 -52.89
CA ASN A 32 -5.61 -23.65 -52.41
C ASN A 32 -5.35 -22.77 -51.15
N CYS A 33 -4.43 -23.19 -50.29
CA CYS A 33 -4.02 -22.37 -49.13
C CYS A 33 -3.52 -20.99 -49.61
N ILE A 34 -2.59 -20.92 -50.55
CA ILE A 34 -2.03 -19.67 -51.08
C ILE A 34 -3.12 -18.82 -51.74
N ILE A 35 -4.00 -19.45 -52.55
CA ILE A 35 -5.09 -18.74 -53.24
C ILE A 35 -6.03 -18.07 -52.22
N TYR A 36 -6.52 -18.82 -51.23
CA TYR A 36 -7.46 -18.27 -50.24
C TYR A 36 -6.81 -17.27 -49.28
N LEU A 37 -5.53 -17.46 -48.93
CA LEU A 37 -4.75 -16.45 -48.21
C LEU A 37 -4.66 -15.15 -48.99
N SER A 38 -4.44 -15.22 -50.30
CA SER A 38 -4.32 -14.03 -51.16
C SER A 38 -5.66 -13.31 -51.29
N TYR A 39 -6.74 -14.05 -51.55
CA TYR A 39 -8.08 -13.46 -51.71
C TYR A 39 -8.58 -12.79 -50.47
N TYR A 40 -8.53 -13.46 -49.28
CA TYR A 40 -9.02 -12.83 -48.09
C TYR A 40 -8.20 -11.56 -47.72
N LYS A 41 -6.85 -11.60 -47.92
CA LYS A 41 -5.99 -10.45 -47.62
C LYS A 41 -6.29 -9.27 -48.53
N GLU A 42 -6.59 -9.48 -49.79
CA GLU A 42 -6.94 -8.40 -50.68
C GLU A 42 -8.23 -7.68 -50.22
N TYR A 43 -9.27 -8.44 -49.96
CA TYR A 43 -10.53 -7.88 -49.40
C TYR A 43 -10.34 -7.28 -48.03
N PHE A 44 -9.54 -7.89 -47.17
CA PHE A 44 -9.28 -7.39 -45.80
C PHE A 44 -8.57 -6.04 -45.83
N LYS A 45 -7.57 -5.85 -46.71
CA LYS A 45 -6.88 -4.57 -46.89
C LYS A 45 -7.83 -3.47 -47.35
N GLN A 46 -8.78 -3.80 -48.22
CA GLN A 46 -9.84 -2.87 -48.66
C GLN A 46 -10.92 -2.65 -47.63
N LYS A 47 -10.81 -3.24 -46.43
CA LYS A 47 -11.82 -3.23 -45.35
C LYS A 47 -13.16 -3.84 -45.77
N ASN A 48 -13.20 -4.59 -46.87
CA ASN A 48 -14.34 -5.38 -47.34
C ASN A 48 -14.39 -6.72 -46.60
N TYR A 49 -14.80 -6.64 -45.33
CA TYR A 49 -14.74 -7.79 -44.42
C TYR A 49 -15.78 -8.86 -44.75
N ASP A 50 -16.88 -8.51 -45.39
CA ASP A 50 -17.94 -9.45 -45.75
C ASP A 50 -17.45 -10.40 -46.87
N GLU A 51 -16.68 -9.90 -47.82
CA GLU A 51 -16.02 -10.71 -48.85
C GLU A 51 -14.72 -11.40 -48.36
N ALA A 52 -14.03 -10.76 -47.40
CA ALA A 52 -12.85 -11.37 -46.79
C ALA A 52 -13.19 -12.63 -46.00
N LEU A 53 -14.31 -12.65 -45.26
CA LEU A 53 -14.67 -13.70 -44.33
C LEU A 53 -14.80 -15.09 -44.95
N PRO A 54 -15.54 -15.33 -46.06
CA PRO A 54 -15.66 -16.66 -46.66
C PRO A 54 -14.32 -17.19 -47.16
N ASN A 55 -13.46 -16.33 -47.72
CA ASN A 55 -12.13 -16.71 -48.16
C ASN A 55 -11.19 -16.99 -46.98
N TRP A 56 -11.28 -16.19 -45.88
CA TRP A 56 -10.55 -16.45 -44.67
C TRP A 56 -10.94 -17.78 -44.02
N ARG A 57 -12.22 -18.14 -43.96
CA ARG A 57 -12.68 -19.43 -43.44
C ARG A 57 -12.08 -20.60 -44.25
N LYS A 58 -12.03 -20.50 -45.57
CA LYS A 58 -11.41 -21.50 -46.38
C LYS A 58 -9.90 -21.61 -46.12
N ALA A 59 -9.20 -20.46 -46.03
CA ALA A 59 -7.79 -20.45 -45.69
C ALA A 59 -7.54 -21.06 -44.30
N TYR A 60 -8.34 -20.68 -43.30
CA TYR A 60 -8.22 -21.19 -41.93
C TYR A 60 -8.40 -22.70 -41.81
N ASN A 61 -9.30 -23.27 -42.61
CA ASN A 61 -9.55 -24.72 -42.63
C ASN A 61 -8.52 -25.54 -43.41
N ILE A 62 -7.88 -24.94 -44.40
CA ILE A 62 -6.97 -25.66 -45.33
C ILE A 62 -5.50 -25.45 -44.91
N CYS A 63 -5.14 -24.24 -44.56
CA CYS A 63 -3.77 -23.88 -44.21
C CYS A 63 -3.36 -24.39 -42.83
N PRO A 64 -2.13 -24.91 -42.66
CA PRO A 64 -1.62 -25.19 -41.34
C PRO A 64 -1.47 -23.88 -40.54
N PRO A 65 -1.59 -23.93 -39.22
CA PRO A 65 -1.47 -22.73 -38.36
C PRO A 65 -0.18 -21.94 -38.59
N THR A 66 0.90 -22.62 -38.93
CA THR A 66 2.22 -22.05 -39.22
C THR A 66 2.33 -21.35 -40.57
N ALA A 67 1.33 -21.49 -41.46
CA ALA A 67 1.38 -20.90 -42.79
C ALA A 67 1.47 -19.36 -42.77
N ASN A 68 0.70 -18.72 -41.93
CA ASN A 68 0.67 -17.28 -41.87
C ASN A 68 0.11 -16.75 -40.52
N GLN A 69 0.95 -16.11 -39.69
CA GLN A 69 0.54 -15.51 -38.43
C GLN A 69 -0.57 -14.47 -38.62
N THR A 70 -0.52 -13.67 -39.68
CA THR A 70 -1.50 -12.63 -39.97
C THR A 70 -2.90 -13.20 -40.17
N MET A 71 -3.03 -14.42 -40.69
CA MET A 71 -4.32 -15.13 -40.83
C MET A 71 -5.03 -15.27 -39.49
N LEU A 72 -4.28 -15.56 -38.40
CA LEU A 72 -4.83 -15.69 -37.08
C LEU A 72 -5.24 -14.30 -36.49
N VAL A 73 -4.42 -13.28 -36.74
CA VAL A 73 -4.69 -11.89 -36.27
C VAL A 73 -5.89 -11.28 -36.99
N ASP A 74 -5.93 -11.38 -38.32
CA ASP A 74 -7.03 -10.85 -39.13
C ASP A 74 -8.34 -11.59 -38.82
N GLY A 75 -8.20 -12.92 -38.56
CA GLY A 75 -9.30 -13.75 -38.08
C GLY A 75 -9.99 -13.24 -36.85
N THR A 76 -9.23 -12.78 -35.86
CA THR A 76 -9.83 -12.19 -34.63
C THR A 76 -10.68 -10.96 -34.96
N THR A 77 -10.25 -10.12 -35.90
CA THR A 77 -11.00 -8.95 -36.36
C THR A 77 -12.31 -9.36 -37.07
N LEU A 78 -12.24 -10.36 -37.95
CA LEU A 78 -13.42 -10.86 -38.66
C LEU A 78 -14.43 -11.49 -37.70
N ILE A 79 -13.95 -12.31 -36.77
CA ILE A 79 -14.83 -12.98 -35.77
C ILE A 79 -15.47 -12.00 -34.81
N ARG A 80 -14.75 -10.97 -34.28
CA ARG A 80 -15.33 -9.90 -33.42
C ARG A 80 -16.47 -9.20 -34.15
N ARG A 81 -16.33 -8.90 -35.45
CA ARG A 81 -17.40 -8.30 -36.26
C ARG A 81 -18.60 -9.22 -36.38
N LEU A 82 -18.38 -10.52 -36.55
CA LEU A 82 -19.46 -11.52 -36.61
C LEU A 82 -20.21 -11.62 -35.26
N ILE A 83 -19.49 -11.62 -34.15
CA ILE A 83 -20.08 -11.62 -32.80
C ILE A 83 -21.01 -10.41 -32.64
N ALA A 84 -20.56 -9.22 -33.07
CA ALA A 84 -21.37 -8.00 -33.03
C ALA A 84 -22.61 -8.08 -33.92
N LYS A 85 -22.49 -8.62 -35.15
CA LYS A 85 -23.61 -8.80 -36.10
C LYS A 85 -24.64 -9.82 -35.60
N ASN A 86 -24.23 -10.79 -34.76
CA ASN A 86 -25.05 -11.90 -34.30
C ASN A 86 -25.43 -11.84 -32.82
N ALA A 87 -25.54 -10.64 -32.26
CA ALA A 87 -25.81 -10.43 -30.84
C ALA A 87 -27.10 -11.11 -30.32
N LYS A 88 -28.08 -11.32 -31.20
CA LYS A 88 -29.39 -11.93 -30.85
C LYS A 88 -29.39 -13.47 -30.95
N ASN A 89 -28.43 -14.11 -31.59
CA ASN A 89 -28.32 -15.58 -31.69
C ASN A 89 -27.29 -16.07 -30.67
N ALA A 90 -27.75 -16.43 -29.49
CA ALA A 90 -26.88 -16.78 -28.36
C ALA A 90 -25.98 -17.98 -28.64
N GLU A 91 -26.50 -19.04 -29.25
CA GLU A 91 -25.73 -20.27 -29.55
C GLU A 91 -24.62 -20.00 -30.60
N TYR A 92 -24.98 -19.37 -31.71
CA TYR A 92 -24.00 -19.02 -32.75
C TYR A 92 -22.99 -17.99 -32.23
N ARG A 93 -23.44 -17.04 -31.43
CA ARG A 93 -22.54 -16.07 -30.78
C ARG A 93 -21.53 -16.76 -29.87
N GLN A 94 -21.93 -17.77 -29.09
CA GLN A 94 -21.03 -18.55 -28.24
C GLN A 94 -20.00 -19.30 -29.07
N ALA A 95 -20.40 -19.99 -30.12
CA ALA A 95 -19.48 -20.69 -31.03
C ALA A 95 -18.46 -19.76 -31.71
N LEU A 96 -18.85 -18.50 -31.98
CA LEU A 96 -17.93 -17.46 -32.46
C LEU A 96 -16.94 -17.01 -31.39
N ILE A 97 -17.37 -16.89 -30.14
CA ILE A 97 -16.48 -16.55 -28.99
C ILE A 97 -15.45 -17.68 -28.80
N ASP A 98 -15.90 -18.93 -28.85
CA ASP A 98 -14.99 -20.10 -28.74
C ASP A 98 -13.98 -20.11 -29.90
N THR A 99 -14.40 -19.81 -31.12
CA THR A 99 -13.50 -19.64 -32.27
C THR A 99 -12.49 -18.49 -32.02
N LEU A 100 -12.94 -17.38 -31.49
CA LEU A 100 -12.06 -16.22 -31.16
C LEU A 100 -10.98 -16.61 -30.15
N MET A 101 -11.36 -17.32 -29.09
CA MET A 101 -10.41 -17.81 -28.08
C MET A 101 -9.42 -18.78 -28.66
N THR A 102 -9.88 -19.73 -29.51
CA THR A 102 -9.04 -20.68 -30.21
C THR A 102 -8.02 -20.01 -31.15
N LEU A 103 -8.39 -18.91 -31.83
CA LEU A 103 -7.44 -18.15 -32.65
C LEU A 103 -6.29 -17.57 -31.83
N HIS A 104 -6.56 -17.09 -30.63
CA HIS A 104 -5.51 -16.63 -29.70
C HIS A 104 -4.64 -17.81 -29.25
N ASP A 105 -5.24 -18.92 -28.83
CA ASP A 105 -4.51 -20.09 -28.34
C ASP A 105 -3.60 -20.68 -29.46
N THR A 106 -4.12 -20.81 -30.67
CA THR A 106 -3.33 -21.21 -31.83
C THR A 106 -2.15 -20.25 -32.07
N ARG A 107 -2.36 -18.95 -31.93
CA ARG A 107 -1.28 -17.98 -32.08
C ARG A 107 -0.24 -18.08 -30.95
N ILE A 108 -0.63 -18.35 -29.73
CA ILE A 108 0.26 -18.56 -28.60
C ILE A 108 1.14 -19.80 -28.85
N GLU A 109 0.52 -20.88 -29.24
CA GLU A 109 1.19 -22.16 -29.50
C GLU A 109 2.19 -22.10 -30.67
N PHE A 110 1.76 -21.62 -31.81
CA PHE A 110 2.57 -21.69 -33.05
C PHE A 110 3.46 -20.47 -33.27
N TYR A 111 3.28 -19.37 -32.50
CA TYR A 111 4.06 -18.15 -32.66
C TYR A 111 4.52 -17.60 -31.30
N PRO A 112 5.40 -18.30 -30.54
CA PRO A 112 5.78 -17.96 -29.18
C PRO A 112 6.39 -16.55 -29.04
N LYS A 113 7.03 -16.01 -30.07
CA LYS A 113 7.52 -14.63 -30.12
C LYS A 113 6.41 -13.60 -29.87
N TYR A 114 5.17 -13.94 -30.20
CA TYR A 114 4.00 -13.07 -30.07
C TYR A 114 3.04 -13.53 -28.98
N ALA A 115 3.43 -14.50 -28.15
CA ALA A 115 2.57 -15.09 -27.12
C ALA A 115 2.06 -14.03 -26.12
N ALA A 116 2.94 -13.16 -25.62
CA ALA A 116 2.55 -12.10 -24.71
C ALA A 116 1.48 -11.15 -25.27
N THR A 117 1.62 -10.78 -26.54
CA THR A 117 0.62 -9.95 -27.24
C THR A 117 -0.69 -10.71 -27.45
N ALA A 118 -0.62 -12.00 -27.77
CA ALA A 118 -1.82 -12.83 -27.99
C ALA A 118 -2.57 -13.06 -26.69
N LEU A 119 -1.87 -13.34 -25.58
CA LEU A 119 -2.45 -13.45 -24.23
C LEU A 119 -3.16 -12.16 -23.81
N ASN A 120 -2.52 -11.01 -23.98
CA ASN A 120 -3.14 -9.73 -23.67
C ASN A 120 -4.40 -9.46 -24.50
N ASN A 121 -4.36 -9.75 -25.80
CA ASN A 121 -5.52 -9.62 -26.67
C ASN A 121 -6.65 -10.60 -26.28
N LYS A 122 -6.30 -11.83 -25.89
CA LYS A 122 -7.26 -12.80 -25.36
C LYS A 122 -7.94 -12.29 -24.09
N GLY A 123 -7.18 -11.69 -23.16
CA GLY A 123 -7.73 -11.12 -21.92
C GLY A 123 -8.72 -9.98 -22.19
N ILE A 124 -8.42 -9.11 -23.15
CA ILE A 124 -9.35 -8.05 -23.56
C ILE A 124 -10.61 -8.63 -24.22
N ASP A 125 -10.48 -9.67 -25.05
CA ASP A 125 -11.64 -10.31 -25.66
C ASP A 125 -12.50 -11.08 -24.65
N LEU A 126 -11.89 -11.68 -23.62
CA LEU A 126 -12.62 -12.25 -22.49
C LEU A 126 -13.50 -11.19 -21.83
N SER A 127 -12.94 -10.03 -21.48
CA SER A 127 -13.72 -8.94 -20.84
C SER A 127 -14.87 -8.43 -21.71
N ASN A 128 -14.71 -8.45 -23.03
CA ASN A 128 -15.71 -7.93 -23.96
C ASN A 128 -16.87 -8.93 -24.24
N PHE A 129 -16.58 -10.22 -24.23
CA PHE A 129 -17.50 -11.21 -24.80
C PHE A 129 -17.98 -12.29 -23.82
N VAL A 130 -17.22 -12.58 -22.76
CA VAL A 130 -17.57 -13.54 -21.72
C VAL A 130 -18.26 -12.81 -20.56
N LYS A 131 -19.28 -13.42 -19.97
CA LYS A 131 -20.05 -12.82 -18.87
C LYS A 131 -19.99 -13.64 -17.59
N ASP A 132 -19.65 -14.91 -17.68
CA ASP A 132 -19.55 -15.77 -16.51
C ASP A 132 -18.30 -15.41 -15.67
N PRO A 133 -18.48 -14.95 -14.42
CA PRO A 133 -17.32 -14.52 -13.59
C PRO A 133 -16.31 -15.61 -13.35
N LYS A 134 -16.75 -16.89 -13.28
CA LYS A 134 -15.82 -18.00 -13.08
C LYS A 134 -14.95 -18.22 -14.30
N ALA A 135 -15.55 -18.24 -15.51
CA ALA A 135 -14.81 -18.37 -16.76
C ALA A 135 -13.84 -17.17 -16.96
N LEU A 136 -14.26 -15.96 -16.55
CA LEU A 136 -13.41 -14.76 -16.58
C LEU A 136 -12.22 -14.91 -15.64
N TYR A 137 -12.47 -15.22 -14.38
CA TYR A 137 -11.44 -15.39 -13.35
C TYR A 137 -10.43 -16.48 -13.73
N ASP A 138 -10.92 -17.66 -14.10
CA ASP A 138 -10.07 -18.78 -14.55
C ASP A 138 -9.25 -18.39 -15.80
N GLY A 139 -9.86 -17.64 -16.72
CA GLY A 139 -9.21 -17.18 -17.95
C GLY A 139 -8.12 -16.14 -17.67
N TYR A 140 -8.40 -15.15 -16.81
CA TYR A 140 -7.42 -14.12 -16.42
C TYR A 140 -6.26 -14.72 -15.64
N ASN A 141 -6.51 -15.62 -14.69
CA ASN A 141 -5.47 -16.28 -13.92
C ASN A 141 -4.47 -17.01 -14.83
N ARG A 142 -4.95 -17.78 -15.83
CA ARG A 142 -4.07 -18.45 -16.81
C ARG A 142 -3.24 -17.46 -17.64
N ILE A 143 -3.84 -16.31 -18.02
CA ILE A 143 -3.14 -15.27 -18.77
C ILE A 143 -2.06 -14.61 -17.90
N ILE A 144 -2.39 -14.28 -16.66
CA ILE A 144 -1.49 -13.62 -15.70
C ILE A 144 -0.33 -14.56 -15.36
N GLU A 145 -0.62 -15.83 -15.10
CA GLU A 145 0.38 -16.85 -14.78
C GLU A 145 1.37 -17.06 -15.94
N ALA A 146 0.86 -17.10 -17.17
CA ALA A 146 1.70 -17.28 -18.37
C ALA A 146 2.48 -16.02 -18.77
N ASN A 147 1.98 -14.82 -18.48
CA ASN A 147 2.48 -13.56 -19.02
C ASN A 147 3.25 -12.71 -17.97
N GLY A 148 3.01 -12.94 -16.67
CA GLY A 148 3.64 -12.20 -15.57
C GLY A 148 3.53 -10.69 -15.74
N THR A 149 4.64 -9.97 -15.57
CA THR A 149 4.73 -8.52 -15.73
C THR A 149 4.49 -8.00 -17.16
N ALA A 150 4.41 -8.90 -18.16
CA ALA A 150 4.00 -8.54 -19.52
C ALA A 150 2.47 -8.51 -19.69
N THR A 151 1.70 -8.84 -18.66
CA THR A 151 0.24 -8.70 -18.65
C THR A 151 -0.13 -7.22 -18.66
N LYS A 152 -1.13 -6.83 -19.47
CA LYS A 152 -1.65 -5.46 -19.42
C LYS A 152 -2.30 -5.18 -18.08
N SER A 153 -2.03 -4.01 -17.49
CA SER A 153 -2.57 -3.59 -16.20
C SER A 153 -4.10 -3.62 -16.14
N SER A 154 -4.81 -3.36 -17.26
CA SER A 154 -6.26 -3.49 -17.34
C SER A 154 -6.78 -4.93 -17.10
N ILE A 155 -6.01 -5.96 -17.46
CA ILE A 155 -6.39 -7.37 -17.23
C ILE A 155 -6.32 -7.69 -15.74
N LEU A 156 -5.37 -7.12 -15.01
CA LEU A 156 -5.26 -7.26 -13.55
C LEU A 156 -6.48 -6.65 -12.83
N LEU A 157 -7.01 -5.54 -13.35
CA LEU A 157 -8.27 -4.96 -12.85
C LEU A 157 -9.47 -5.87 -13.11
N PHE A 158 -9.57 -6.43 -14.32
CA PHE A 158 -10.66 -7.35 -14.67
C PHE A 158 -10.63 -8.62 -13.84
N ASP A 159 -9.44 -9.13 -13.55
CA ASP A 159 -9.21 -10.30 -12.71
C ASP A 159 -9.69 -10.06 -11.27
N LEU A 160 -9.30 -8.94 -10.65
CA LEU A 160 -9.78 -8.59 -9.31
C LEU A 160 -11.30 -8.39 -9.29
N ASN A 161 -11.86 -7.74 -10.31
CA ASN A 161 -13.32 -7.57 -10.39
C ASN A 161 -14.04 -8.92 -10.48
N ALA A 162 -13.55 -9.86 -11.28
CA ALA A 162 -14.12 -11.21 -11.37
C ALA A 162 -13.99 -11.97 -10.04
N ALA A 163 -12.87 -11.82 -9.31
CA ALA A 163 -12.71 -12.40 -7.98
C ALA A 163 -13.70 -11.83 -6.97
N ILE A 164 -13.95 -10.51 -6.98
CA ILE A 164 -14.93 -9.84 -6.13
C ILE A 164 -16.35 -10.33 -6.45
N ASP A 165 -16.70 -10.45 -7.74
CA ASP A 165 -18.01 -10.97 -8.17
C ASP A 165 -18.24 -12.41 -7.67
N LEU A 166 -17.22 -13.25 -7.70
CA LEU A 166 -17.27 -14.63 -7.18
C LEU A 166 -17.37 -14.66 -5.66
N TYR A 167 -16.65 -13.78 -4.95
CA TYR A 167 -16.77 -13.64 -3.51
C TYR A 167 -18.20 -13.25 -3.10
N GLN A 168 -18.80 -12.28 -3.78
CA GLN A 168 -20.17 -11.85 -3.53
C GLN A 168 -21.20 -12.98 -3.76
N LYS A 169 -20.87 -13.93 -4.63
CA LYS A 169 -21.67 -15.15 -4.85
C LYS A 169 -21.38 -16.29 -3.87
N GLY A 170 -20.37 -16.12 -3.00
CA GLY A 170 -19.93 -17.16 -2.07
C GLY A 170 -19.11 -18.29 -2.73
N GLU A 171 -18.59 -18.06 -3.94
CA GLU A 171 -17.78 -19.04 -4.70
C GLU A 171 -16.25 -18.88 -4.41
N LEU A 172 -15.83 -17.72 -3.91
CA LEU A 172 -14.48 -17.46 -3.39
C LEU A 172 -14.53 -16.95 -1.96
N THR A 173 -13.42 -17.11 -1.23
CA THR A 173 -13.24 -16.58 0.12
C THR A 173 -12.70 -15.16 0.09
N ALA A 174 -12.77 -14.44 1.21
CA ALA A 174 -12.11 -13.14 1.36
C ALA A 174 -10.59 -13.25 1.14
N GLU A 175 -9.98 -14.36 1.59
CA GLU A 175 -8.57 -14.66 1.39
C GLU A 175 -8.21 -14.75 -0.10
N ASP A 176 -9.02 -15.41 -0.91
CA ASP A 176 -8.78 -15.53 -2.36
C ASP A 176 -8.75 -14.16 -3.04
N VAL A 177 -9.69 -13.27 -2.66
CA VAL A 177 -9.74 -11.90 -3.21
C VAL A 177 -8.56 -11.06 -2.74
N ILE A 178 -8.19 -11.15 -1.46
CA ILE A 178 -7.03 -10.43 -0.92
C ILE A 178 -5.74 -10.89 -1.61
N ASN A 179 -5.56 -12.20 -1.79
CA ASN A 179 -4.40 -12.75 -2.50
C ASN A 179 -4.36 -12.30 -3.96
N THR A 180 -5.52 -12.28 -4.64
CA THR A 180 -5.65 -11.76 -6.01
C THR A 180 -5.25 -10.29 -6.09
N TYR A 181 -5.74 -9.45 -5.17
CA TYR A 181 -5.37 -8.05 -5.08
C TYR A 181 -3.86 -7.87 -4.87
N GLN A 182 -3.27 -8.58 -3.91
CA GLN A 182 -1.84 -8.47 -3.58
C GLN A 182 -0.96 -8.87 -4.77
N ARG A 183 -1.25 -10.02 -5.40
CA ARG A 183 -0.56 -10.48 -6.60
C ARG A 183 -0.62 -9.44 -7.73
N ASN A 184 -1.81 -8.91 -7.97
CA ASN A 184 -2.02 -7.95 -9.07
C ASN A 184 -1.33 -6.61 -8.78
N LEU A 185 -1.32 -6.16 -7.54
CA LEU A 185 -0.61 -4.95 -7.11
C LEU A 185 0.91 -5.12 -7.26
N GLU A 186 1.45 -6.26 -6.83
CA GLU A 186 2.87 -6.59 -6.99
C GLU A 186 3.28 -6.62 -8.47
N LEU A 187 2.47 -7.23 -9.33
CA LEU A 187 2.72 -7.25 -10.77
C LEU A 187 2.75 -5.83 -11.35
N ILE A 188 1.78 -4.96 -11.01
CA ILE A 188 1.76 -3.56 -11.47
C ILE A 188 3.01 -2.82 -11.02
N ASN A 189 3.40 -2.96 -9.75
CA ASN A 189 4.57 -2.28 -9.20
C ASN A 189 5.89 -2.72 -9.88
N ASN A 190 5.94 -3.95 -10.40
CA ASN A 190 7.09 -4.51 -11.10
C ASN A 190 7.04 -4.35 -12.64
N MET A 191 5.97 -3.75 -13.19
CA MET A 191 5.88 -3.46 -14.62
C MET A 191 6.87 -2.39 -15.06
N GLN A 192 7.58 -2.66 -16.15
CA GLN A 192 8.43 -1.66 -16.79
C GLN A 192 7.67 -1.04 -17.95
N ALA A 193 7.24 0.20 -17.79
CA ALA A 193 6.61 0.96 -18.86
C ALA A 193 7.64 1.30 -19.95
N LYS A 194 7.27 1.07 -21.21
CA LYS A 194 8.11 1.39 -22.37
C LYS A 194 7.85 2.80 -22.92
N THR A 195 6.75 3.39 -22.54
CA THR A 195 6.31 4.73 -22.95
C THR A 195 5.69 5.45 -21.78
N GLU A 196 5.66 6.78 -21.81
CA GLU A 196 4.99 7.62 -20.81
C GLU A 196 3.48 7.27 -20.69
N VAL A 197 2.84 7.00 -21.82
CA VAL A 197 1.42 6.58 -21.84
C VAL A 197 1.22 5.24 -21.12
N GLU A 198 2.14 4.29 -21.24
CA GLU A 198 2.08 3.03 -20.49
C GLU A 198 2.29 3.28 -18.97
N ALA A 199 3.20 4.19 -18.61
CA ALA A 199 3.41 4.56 -17.20
C ALA A 199 2.13 5.14 -16.59
N GLU A 200 1.52 6.14 -17.23
CA GLU A 200 0.26 6.73 -16.81
C GLU A 200 -0.88 5.69 -16.70
N GLN A 201 -0.96 4.75 -17.66
CA GLN A 201 -1.94 3.67 -17.62
C GLN A 201 -1.71 2.73 -16.45
N ASN A 202 -0.46 2.42 -16.11
CA ASN A 202 -0.13 1.57 -14.98
C ASN A 202 -0.43 2.27 -13.64
N ASP A 203 -0.09 3.55 -13.51
CA ASP A 203 -0.39 4.35 -12.32
C ASP A 203 -1.91 4.47 -12.11
N LYS A 204 -2.65 4.73 -13.19
CA LYS A 204 -4.11 4.74 -13.12
C LYS A 204 -4.66 3.39 -12.74
N ALA A 205 -4.18 2.31 -13.34
CA ALA A 205 -4.63 0.95 -13.03
C ALA A 205 -4.32 0.57 -11.58
N LYS A 206 -3.20 1.01 -11.03
CA LYS A 206 -2.87 0.83 -9.61
C LYS A 206 -3.90 1.51 -8.71
N SER A 207 -4.19 2.80 -8.98
CA SER A 207 -5.19 3.55 -8.22
C SER A 207 -6.59 2.94 -8.34
N ASP A 208 -6.99 2.52 -9.55
CA ASP A 208 -8.27 1.86 -9.78
C ASP A 208 -8.35 0.49 -9.07
N LEU A 209 -7.24 -0.28 -9.02
CA LEU A 209 -7.14 -1.56 -8.31
C LEU A 209 -7.34 -1.37 -6.79
N GLU A 210 -6.65 -0.37 -6.20
CA GLU A 210 -6.78 -0.01 -4.79
C GLU A 210 -8.22 0.45 -4.48
N GLY A 211 -8.79 1.32 -5.30
CA GLY A 211 -10.17 1.80 -5.16
C GLY A 211 -11.19 0.68 -5.24
N LEU A 212 -11.05 -0.25 -6.18
CA LEU A 212 -11.92 -1.42 -6.33
C LEU A 212 -11.85 -2.34 -5.11
N PHE A 213 -10.64 -2.59 -4.59
CA PHE A 213 -10.45 -3.42 -3.41
C PHE A 213 -11.08 -2.79 -2.16
N ILE A 214 -10.87 -1.50 -1.92
CA ILE A 214 -11.46 -0.75 -0.79
C ILE A 214 -13.01 -0.78 -0.87
N THR A 215 -13.56 -0.49 -2.04
CA THR A 215 -15.03 -0.41 -2.22
C THR A 215 -15.71 -1.77 -2.14
N SER A 216 -14.99 -2.87 -2.39
CA SER A 216 -15.52 -4.23 -2.31
C SER A 216 -15.90 -4.66 -0.89
N LYS A 217 -15.38 -3.98 0.14
CA LYS A 217 -15.49 -4.32 1.58
C LYS A 217 -14.98 -5.72 1.94
N VAL A 218 -14.25 -6.38 1.07
CA VAL A 218 -13.59 -7.67 1.33
C VAL A 218 -12.51 -7.48 2.40
N ALA A 219 -11.79 -6.36 2.34
CA ALA A 219 -10.78 -5.96 3.32
C ALA A 219 -11.41 -5.35 4.59
N SER A 220 -12.43 -5.99 5.17
CA SER A 220 -12.87 -5.62 6.51
C SER A 220 -11.76 -5.91 7.53
N CYS A 221 -11.73 -5.15 8.62
CA CYS A 221 -10.75 -5.38 9.69
C CYS A 221 -10.81 -6.84 10.20
N GLU A 222 -12.00 -7.38 10.35
CA GLU A 222 -12.23 -8.77 10.78
C GLU A 222 -11.55 -9.77 9.81
N ASN A 223 -11.79 -9.63 8.51
CA ASN A 223 -11.20 -10.52 7.49
C ASN A 223 -9.68 -10.41 7.48
N LEU A 224 -9.15 -9.18 7.58
CA LEU A 224 -7.69 -8.96 7.60
C LEU A 224 -7.05 -9.55 8.85
N LEU A 225 -7.66 -9.40 10.02
CA LEU A 225 -7.16 -9.98 11.26
C LEU A 225 -7.19 -11.53 11.21
N ALA A 226 -8.27 -12.12 10.71
CA ALA A 226 -8.39 -13.57 10.55
C ALA A 226 -7.31 -14.12 9.62
N LEU A 227 -7.03 -13.41 8.52
CA LEU A 227 -6.01 -13.81 7.54
C LEU A 227 -4.58 -13.62 8.06
N PHE A 228 -4.28 -12.45 8.63
CA PHE A 228 -2.91 -12.06 8.93
C PHE A 228 -2.39 -12.54 10.28
N THR A 229 -3.26 -12.82 11.27
CA THR A 229 -2.82 -13.31 12.57
C THR A 229 -2.01 -14.60 12.45
N PRO A 230 -2.49 -15.68 11.79
CA PRO A 230 -1.72 -16.90 11.65
C PRO A 230 -0.46 -16.70 10.77
N ARG A 231 -0.50 -15.82 9.78
CA ARG A 231 0.67 -15.53 8.94
C ARG A 231 1.78 -14.82 9.72
N PHE A 232 1.42 -13.87 10.59
CA PHE A 232 2.35 -13.20 11.47
C PHE A 232 2.96 -14.18 12.50
N GLU A 233 2.14 -15.02 13.12
CA GLU A 233 2.60 -16.01 14.11
C GLU A 233 3.57 -17.03 13.51
N ALA A 234 3.38 -17.41 12.25
CA ALA A 234 4.28 -18.31 11.53
C ALA A 234 5.62 -17.64 11.16
N ASN A 235 5.64 -16.32 10.86
CA ASN A 235 6.81 -15.62 10.34
C ASN A 235 6.90 -14.18 10.91
N PRO A 236 7.08 -14.00 12.24
CA PRO A 236 7.04 -12.69 12.89
C PRO A 236 8.24 -11.78 12.57
N GLU A 237 9.30 -12.34 12.00
CA GLU A 237 10.54 -11.61 11.64
C GLU A 237 10.68 -11.42 10.10
N ASP A 238 9.77 -11.97 9.31
CA ASP A 238 9.77 -11.76 7.85
C ASP A 238 9.28 -10.34 7.54
N ILE A 239 10.21 -9.47 7.12
CA ILE A 239 9.92 -8.05 6.84
C ILE A 239 8.88 -7.88 5.74
N GLY A 240 8.83 -8.77 4.75
CA GLY A 240 7.84 -8.74 3.67
C GLY A 240 6.43 -8.99 4.21
N VAL A 241 6.27 -10.03 5.03
CA VAL A 241 5.01 -10.36 5.71
C VAL A 241 4.59 -9.22 6.63
N VAL A 242 5.51 -8.75 7.48
CA VAL A 242 5.24 -7.69 8.48
C VAL A 242 4.86 -6.37 7.82
N SER A 243 5.60 -5.92 6.80
CA SER A 243 5.31 -4.67 6.07
C SER A 243 3.97 -4.74 5.36
N ASN A 244 3.63 -5.90 4.78
CA ASN A 244 2.33 -6.11 4.16
C ASN A 244 1.19 -6.01 5.18
N ILE A 245 1.32 -6.65 6.34
CA ILE A 245 0.34 -6.56 7.43
C ILE A 245 0.15 -5.11 7.88
N VAL A 246 1.25 -4.41 8.15
CA VAL A 246 1.18 -2.98 8.57
C VAL A 246 0.49 -2.14 7.51
N SER A 247 0.85 -2.30 6.23
CA SER A 247 0.25 -1.56 5.14
C SER A 247 -1.25 -1.82 5.01
N MET A 248 -1.67 -3.08 5.02
CA MET A 248 -3.08 -3.45 4.85
C MET A 248 -3.94 -2.98 6.02
N LEU A 249 -3.49 -3.18 7.27
CA LEU A 249 -4.23 -2.75 8.45
C LEU A 249 -4.26 -1.22 8.58
N ASN A 250 -3.18 -0.52 8.24
CA ASN A 250 -3.12 0.94 8.27
C ASN A 250 -4.05 1.60 7.25
N ASN A 251 -4.22 0.99 6.08
CA ASN A 251 -5.07 1.49 5.00
C ASN A 251 -6.56 1.12 5.19
N THR A 252 -6.88 0.32 6.21
CA THR A 252 -8.25 -0.08 6.52
C THR A 252 -8.78 0.73 7.70
N GLU A 253 -9.87 1.45 7.49
CA GLU A 253 -10.49 2.31 8.50
C GLU A 253 -10.83 1.53 9.78
N GLY A 254 -10.39 2.05 10.93
CA GLY A 254 -10.65 1.44 12.24
C GLY A 254 -9.82 0.18 12.54
N CYS A 255 -8.86 -0.19 11.70
CA CYS A 255 -8.09 -1.44 11.83
C CYS A 255 -6.66 -1.25 12.38
N THR A 256 -6.37 -0.14 13.02
CA THR A 256 -5.07 0.12 13.65
C THR A 256 -5.06 -0.11 15.16
N ASP A 257 -6.23 -0.19 15.79
CA ASP A 257 -6.35 -0.40 17.25
C ASP A 257 -6.57 -1.88 17.59
N ASN A 258 -5.58 -2.72 17.28
CA ASN A 258 -5.57 -4.15 17.60
C ASN A 258 -4.15 -4.66 17.88
N ASP A 259 -4.07 -5.84 18.51
CA ASP A 259 -2.80 -6.42 18.95
C ASP A 259 -1.89 -6.84 17.79
N LEU A 260 -2.47 -7.34 16.70
CA LEU A 260 -1.69 -7.73 15.51
C LEU A 260 -0.96 -6.53 14.93
N PHE A 261 -1.64 -5.40 14.81
CA PHE A 261 -1.05 -4.18 14.28
C PHE A 261 0.10 -3.67 15.16
N LEU A 262 -0.10 -3.63 16.48
CA LEU A 262 0.97 -3.26 17.41
C LEU A 262 2.19 -4.19 17.29
N LYS A 263 1.96 -5.51 17.26
CA LYS A 263 3.04 -6.51 17.12
C LYS A 263 3.77 -6.34 15.79
N ALA A 264 3.03 -6.15 14.69
CA ALA A 264 3.61 -6.00 13.35
C ALA A 264 4.43 -4.71 13.22
N VAL A 265 3.92 -3.56 13.70
CA VAL A 265 4.68 -2.29 13.70
C VAL A 265 5.91 -2.40 14.60
N THR A 266 5.80 -3.10 15.74
CA THR A 266 6.95 -3.33 16.63
C THR A 266 8.02 -4.19 15.95
N ALA A 267 7.62 -5.26 15.26
CA ALA A 267 8.54 -6.10 14.49
C ALA A 267 9.21 -5.33 13.34
N MET A 268 8.43 -4.55 12.59
CA MET A 268 8.95 -3.69 11.52
C MET A 268 9.98 -2.68 12.06
N HIS A 269 9.67 -2.02 13.18
CA HIS A 269 10.56 -1.05 13.80
C HIS A 269 11.88 -1.68 14.29
N LYS A 270 11.88 -2.94 14.70
CA LYS A 270 13.12 -3.65 15.08
C LYS A 270 14.06 -3.88 13.90
N VAL A 271 13.51 -4.12 12.71
CA VAL A 271 14.29 -4.42 11.50
C VAL A 271 14.70 -3.13 10.79
N GLU A 272 13.75 -2.20 10.64
CA GLU A 272 13.95 -0.92 9.97
C GLU A 272 13.47 0.22 10.89
N PRO A 273 14.27 0.57 11.91
CA PRO A 273 13.91 1.65 12.80
C PRO A 273 13.90 3.00 12.09
N SER A 274 12.88 3.82 12.38
CA SER A 274 12.78 5.20 11.88
C SER A 274 12.03 6.08 12.87
N TYR A 275 12.22 7.40 12.81
CA TYR A 275 11.46 8.33 13.65
C TYR A 275 9.95 8.21 13.43
N LYS A 276 9.50 7.93 12.20
CA LYS A 276 8.07 7.74 11.87
C LYS A 276 7.50 6.49 12.53
N SER A 277 8.21 5.34 12.45
CA SER A 277 7.75 4.10 13.08
C SER A 277 7.80 4.19 14.61
N ALA A 278 8.80 4.86 15.18
CA ALA A 278 8.88 5.13 16.62
C ALA A 278 7.72 6.02 17.09
N TYR A 279 7.44 7.13 16.39
CA TYR A 279 6.31 8.00 16.71
C TYR A 279 4.96 7.26 16.58
N PHE A 280 4.84 6.39 15.60
CA PHE A 280 3.64 5.57 15.43
C PHE A 280 3.43 4.61 16.63
N LEU A 281 4.51 3.97 17.09
CA LEU A 281 4.48 3.11 18.29
C LEU A 281 4.19 3.90 19.55
N TYR A 282 4.68 5.13 19.67
CA TYR A 282 4.28 6.03 20.74
C TYR A 282 2.76 6.21 20.78
N ARG A 283 2.16 6.58 19.66
CA ARG A 283 0.71 6.81 19.58
C ARG A 283 -0.10 5.57 19.95
N LEU A 284 0.28 4.41 19.44
CA LEU A 284 -0.37 3.14 19.76
C LEU A 284 -0.27 2.79 21.26
N ASN A 285 0.92 2.92 21.85
CA ASN A 285 1.11 2.65 23.28
C ASN A 285 0.41 3.69 24.16
N SER A 286 0.41 4.95 23.74
CA SER A 286 -0.31 6.04 24.45
C SER A 286 -1.82 5.79 24.50
N SER A 287 -2.45 5.37 23.39
CA SER A 287 -3.89 5.06 23.35
C SER A 287 -4.27 3.85 24.24
N ARG A 288 -3.34 2.92 24.43
CA ARG A 288 -3.50 1.72 25.24
C ARG A 288 -3.14 1.91 26.73
N GLY A 289 -2.66 3.10 27.11
CA GLY A 289 -2.23 3.38 28.47
C GLY A 289 -0.88 2.76 28.86
N ASN A 290 -0.10 2.28 27.90
CA ASN A 290 1.26 1.76 28.12
C ASN A 290 2.24 2.92 28.25
N VAL A 291 2.16 3.65 29.38
CA VAL A 291 2.84 4.94 29.57
C VAL A 291 4.36 4.87 29.36
N ASN A 292 5.02 3.85 29.92
CA ASN A 292 6.48 3.73 29.82
C ASN A 292 6.95 3.44 28.39
N ASP A 293 6.26 2.56 27.67
CA ASP A 293 6.59 2.23 26.30
C ASP A 293 6.30 3.41 25.37
N ALA A 294 5.19 4.13 25.60
CA ALA A 294 4.87 5.34 24.87
C ALA A 294 5.99 6.39 25.00
N ILE A 295 6.46 6.66 26.21
CA ILE A 295 7.56 7.59 26.43
C ILE A 295 8.83 7.13 25.74
N ASN A 296 9.19 5.85 25.89
CA ASN A 296 10.39 5.28 25.28
C ASN A 296 10.39 5.42 23.75
N TYR A 297 9.28 5.12 23.11
CA TYR A 297 9.17 5.26 21.66
C TYR A 297 9.18 6.71 21.18
N LEU A 298 8.57 7.64 21.93
CA LEU A 298 8.61 9.05 21.57
C LEU A 298 10.03 9.65 21.75
N GLU A 299 10.76 9.22 22.79
CA GLU A 299 12.16 9.58 22.98
C GLU A 299 13.05 8.98 21.86
N GLN A 300 12.76 7.78 21.39
CA GLN A 300 13.43 7.22 20.23
C GLN A 300 13.15 8.03 18.97
N ALA A 301 11.90 8.45 18.73
CA ALA A 301 11.56 9.26 17.56
C ALA A 301 12.37 10.58 17.52
N ILE A 302 12.55 11.24 18.66
CA ILE A 302 13.35 12.46 18.81
C ILE A 302 14.86 12.21 18.52
N GLY A 303 15.36 11.02 18.82
CA GLY A 303 16.78 10.70 18.70
C GLY A 303 17.26 10.32 17.31
N TYR A 304 16.38 10.22 16.32
CA TYR A 304 16.76 9.81 14.95
C TYR A 304 17.37 10.96 14.16
N PRO A 305 18.52 10.71 13.44
CA PRO A 305 19.21 11.74 12.67
C PRO A 305 18.39 12.31 11.49
N GLU A 306 17.39 11.59 11.02
CA GLU A 306 16.55 11.97 9.89
C GLU A 306 15.40 12.90 10.27
N SER A 307 15.16 13.15 11.57
CA SER A 307 14.22 14.18 12.03
C SER A 307 14.87 15.57 11.97
N ASP A 308 14.08 16.59 11.68
CA ASP A 308 14.52 17.97 11.76
C ASP A 308 14.21 18.58 13.14
N SER A 309 14.86 19.72 13.44
CA SER A 309 14.70 20.37 14.73
C SER A 309 13.27 20.84 15.04
N VAL A 310 12.49 21.17 14.01
CA VAL A 310 11.08 21.60 14.19
C VAL A 310 10.22 20.39 14.53
N THR A 311 10.40 19.28 13.83
CA THR A 311 9.76 17.99 14.13
C THR A 311 10.12 17.50 15.53
N ASP A 312 11.38 17.58 15.92
CA ASP A 312 11.83 17.24 17.27
C ASP A 312 11.17 18.14 18.32
N GLY A 313 11.04 19.43 18.04
CA GLY A 313 10.33 20.37 18.88
C GLY A 313 8.86 20.00 19.08
N ASP A 314 8.17 19.56 18.03
CA ASP A 314 6.80 19.07 18.12
C ASP A 314 6.70 17.79 18.95
N TYR A 315 7.62 16.85 18.77
CA TYR A 315 7.67 15.62 19.57
C TYR A 315 8.00 15.89 21.04
N TYR A 316 8.90 16.82 21.34
CA TYR A 316 9.14 17.29 22.73
C TYR A 316 7.91 17.95 23.35
N ASN A 317 7.16 18.74 22.59
CA ASN A 317 5.91 19.33 23.08
C ASN A 317 4.87 18.25 23.41
N GLU A 318 4.74 17.25 22.54
CA GLU A 318 3.84 16.12 22.78
C GLU A 318 4.30 15.27 23.98
N LEU A 319 5.59 15.03 24.12
CA LEU A 319 6.18 14.35 25.29
C LEU A 319 5.92 15.12 26.58
N ALA A 320 6.06 16.44 26.55
CA ALA A 320 5.79 17.29 27.69
C ALA A 320 4.32 17.19 28.16
N LYS A 321 3.38 17.28 27.23
CA LYS A 321 1.95 17.12 27.51
C LYS A 321 1.60 15.73 28.04
N PHE A 322 2.16 14.71 27.41
CA PHE A 322 1.94 13.31 27.81
C PHE A 322 2.50 13.04 29.22
N CYS A 323 3.72 13.48 29.50
CA CYS A 323 4.33 13.35 30.83
C CYS A 323 3.57 14.15 31.91
N TYR A 324 3.11 15.35 31.59
CA TYR A 324 2.30 16.15 32.53
C TYR A 324 0.98 15.46 32.88
N LYS A 325 0.26 14.95 31.86
CA LYS A 325 -0.98 14.18 32.04
C LYS A 325 -0.77 12.95 32.95
N ASN A 326 0.40 12.32 32.85
CA ASN A 326 0.76 11.14 33.65
C ASN A 326 1.51 11.47 34.97
N GLY A 327 1.53 12.71 35.39
CA GLY A 327 2.08 13.13 36.70
C GLY A 327 3.60 13.28 36.78
N MET A 328 4.31 13.10 35.67
CA MET A 328 5.79 13.17 35.59
C MET A 328 6.25 14.63 35.35
N LYS A 329 6.04 15.49 36.35
CA LYS A 329 6.24 16.95 36.24
C LYS A 329 7.65 17.35 35.82
N GLY A 330 8.69 16.72 36.39
CA GLY A 330 10.09 17.02 36.01
C GLY A 330 10.37 16.78 34.53
N LYS A 331 10.02 15.58 34.06
CA LYS A 331 10.20 15.22 32.62
C LYS A 331 9.35 16.12 31.72
N ALA A 332 8.14 16.43 32.11
CA ALA A 332 7.26 17.36 31.40
C ALA A 332 7.88 18.77 31.29
N PHE A 333 8.48 19.26 32.34
CA PHE A 333 9.19 20.55 32.35
C PHE A 333 10.37 20.56 31.41
N ASP A 334 11.28 19.57 31.51
CA ASP A 334 12.47 19.49 30.69
C ASP A 334 12.12 19.36 29.19
N SER A 335 11.09 18.57 28.88
CA SER A 335 10.60 18.40 27.51
C SER A 335 9.98 19.69 26.97
N ALA A 336 9.17 20.41 27.77
CA ALA A 336 8.57 21.66 27.34
C ALA A 336 9.60 22.77 27.10
N VAL A 337 10.68 22.80 27.88
CA VAL A 337 11.81 23.75 27.68
C VAL A 337 12.46 23.47 26.33
N LYS A 338 12.81 22.21 26.07
CA LYS A 338 13.44 21.82 24.78
C LYS A 338 12.53 22.09 23.58
N ALA A 339 11.23 21.78 23.70
CA ALA A 339 10.26 22.09 22.65
C ALA A 339 10.23 23.58 22.29
N ALA A 340 10.19 24.45 23.32
CA ALA A 340 10.19 25.89 23.14
C ALA A 340 11.48 26.45 22.53
N GLU A 341 12.61 25.75 22.69
CA GLU A 341 13.90 26.10 22.09
C GLU A 341 13.96 25.68 20.61
N LEU A 342 13.44 24.50 20.27
CA LEU A 342 13.58 23.90 18.94
C LEU A 342 12.48 24.37 17.97
N ASN A 343 11.25 24.59 18.45
CA ASN A 343 10.14 24.98 17.59
C ASN A 343 9.47 26.27 18.08
N PRO A 344 9.72 27.42 17.43
CA PRO A 344 9.09 28.68 17.79
C PRO A 344 7.56 28.68 17.73
N SER A 345 6.94 27.82 16.91
CA SER A 345 5.48 27.78 16.72
C SER A 345 4.75 27.24 17.94
N VAL A 346 5.37 26.36 18.74
CA VAL A 346 4.79 25.77 19.96
C VAL A 346 5.26 26.49 21.24
N LYS A 347 6.09 27.52 21.10
CA LYS A 347 6.74 28.19 22.23
C LYS A 347 5.76 28.76 23.27
N GLY A 348 4.69 29.40 22.80
CA GLY A 348 3.65 29.94 23.67
C GLY A 348 2.97 28.85 24.49
N GLU A 349 2.56 27.77 23.84
CA GLU A 349 1.92 26.63 24.45
C GLU A 349 2.85 25.92 25.47
N CYS A 350 4.12 25.74 25.13
CA CYS A 350 5.11 25.19 26.05
C CYS A 350 5.26 26.05 27.33
N TYR A 351 5.32 27.35 27.18
CA TYR A 351 5.40 28.26 28.35
C TYR A 351 4.13 28.21 29.18
N MET A 352 2.94 28.09 28.58
CA MET A 352 1.70 27.85 29.34
C MET A 352 1.78 26.56 30.15
N LEU A 353 2.25 25.48 29.54
CA LEU A 353 2.41 24.19 30.19
C LEU A 353 3.41 24.24 31.33
N ILE A 354 4.56 24.90 31.15
CA ILE A 354 5.55 25.11 32.22
C ILE A 354 4.97 25.88 33.35
N GLY A 355 4.21 26.97 33.09
CA GLY A 355 3.47 27.72 34.09
C GLY A 355 2.51 26.82 34.88
N ASN A 356 1.75 25.98 34.21
CA ASN A 356 0.83 25.01 34.83
C ASN A 356 1.57 24.00 35.74
N ILE A 357 2.73 23.49 35.24
CA ILE A 357 3.57 22.55 36.01
C ILE A 357 4.03 23.19 37.32
N TRP A 358 4.56 24.42 37.29
CA TRP A 358 5.01 25.13 38.45
C TRP A 358 3.85 25.48 39.41
N ALA A 359 2.71 25.97 38.91
CA ALA A 359 1.53 26.27 39.70
C ALA A 359 0.95 25.03 40.41
N ALA A 360 1.10 23.84 39.81
CA ALA A 360 0.66 22.57 40.38
C ALA A 360 1.72 21.88 41.27
N THR A 361 2.92 22.48 41.43
CA THR A 361 4.02 21.83 42.15
C THR A 361 4.00 22.32 43.61
N SER A 362 3.94 21.36 44.55
CA SER A 362 4.04 21.64 45.96
C SER A 362 5.49 21.50 46.43
N CYS A 363 6.08 22.58 46.89
CA CYS A 363 7.39 22.56 47.51
C CYS A 363 7.27 22.40 49.04
N GLY A 364 8.24 21.73 49.65
CA GLY A 364 8.41 21.72 51.10
C GLY A 364 9.06 23.00 51.60
N GLY A 365 9.35 23.07 52.93
CA GLY A 365 10.07 24.17 53.52
C GLY A 365 9.18 25.22 54.22
N ASN A 366 9.69 26.46 54.33
CA ASN A 366 9.01 27.54 54.99
C ASN A 366 7.85 28.11 54.18
N GLU A 367 7.14 29.09 54.71
CA GLU A 367 5.96 29.72 54.09
C GLU A 367 6.28 30.32 52.71
N ILE A 368 7.45 30.92 52.56
CA ILE A 368 7.91 31.51 51.30
C ILE A 368 8.23 30.43 50.26
N GLU A 369 8.99 29.41 50.67
CA GLU A 369 9.38 28.30 49.75
C GLU A 369 8.17 27.57 49.20
N ARG A 370 7.11 27.41 50.00
CA ARG A 370 5.84 26.81 49.55
C ARG A 370 5.07 27.66 48.54
N ARG A 371 5.25 28.98 48.55
CA ARG A 371 4.55 29.94 47.67
C ARG A 371 5.41 30.35 46.46
N ALA A 372 6.72 30.19 46.51
CA ALA A 372 7.63 30.60 45.45
C ALA A 372 7.38 29.96 44.07
N PRO A 373 6.85 28.71 43.92
CA PRO A 373 6.44 28.17 42.63
C PRO A 373 5.45 29.05 41.87
N TYR A 374 4.56 29.77 42.55
CA TYR A 374 3.61 30.66 41.89
C TYR A 374 4.28 31.89 41.27
N TRP A 375 5.43 32.33 41.76
CA TRP A 375 6.20 33.40 41.13
C TRP A 375 6.78 32.94 39.78
N VAL A 376 7.33 31.70 39.74
CA VAL A 376 7.85 31.09 38.54
C VAL A 376 6.74 30.84 37.51
N ALA A 377 5.57 30.36 37.96
CA ALA A 377 4.42 30.14 37.10
C ALA A 377 4.01 31.44 36.40
N VAL A 378 3.95 32.56 37.14
CA VAL A 378 3.62 33.88 36.56
C VAL A 378 4.65 34.31 35.50
N ASP A 379 5.94 34.08 35.74
CA ASP A 379 6.97 34.40 34.75
C ASP A 379 6.72 33.66 33.42
N TYR A 380 6.39 32.38 33.48
CA TYR A 380 6.13 31.58 32.28
C TYR A 380 4.81 31.95 31.60
N TYR A 381 3.73 32.28 32.33
CA TYR A 381 2.51 32.80 31.73
C TYR A 381 2.73 34.16 31.03
N GLN A 382 3.60 35.01 31.56
CA GLN A 382 3.98 36.27 30.92
C GLN A 382 4.76 35.99 29.60
N ARG A 383 5.67 35.01 29.62
CA ARG A 383 6.41 34.56 28.40
C ARG A 383 5.45 33.94 27.40
N ALA A 384 4.46 33.18 27.84
CA ALA A 384 3.49 32.53 26.96
C ALA A 384 2.71 33.56 26.14
N LYS A 385 2.10 34.57 26.78
CA LYS A 385 1.35 35.61 26.06
C LYS A 385 2.24 36.53 25.22
N ALA A 386 3.53 36.63 25.53
CA ALA A 386 4.48 37.37 24.72
C ALA A 386 4.92 36.58 23.46
N ALA A 387 4.89 35.24 23.53
CA ALA A 387 5.22 34.35 22.41
C ALA A 387 4.01 34.08 21.50
N ASP A 388 2.81 34.09 22.06
CA ASP A 388 1.55 33.86 21.35
C ASP A 388 0.44 34.74 21.91
N GLU A 389 0.02 35.73 21.13
CA GLU A 389 -1.02 36.69 21.54
C GLU A 389 -2.37 36.03 21.80
N SER A 390 -2.68 34.92 21.14
CA SER A 390 -3.93 34.18 21.31
C SER A 390 -4.09 33.62 22.73
N LEU A 391 -3.00 33.41 23.47
CA LEU A 391 -2.96 32.89 24.82
C LEU A 391 -3.13 33.99 25.91
N THR A 392 -3.24 35.27 25.49
CA THR A 392 -3.25 36.41 26.42
C THR A 392 -4.37 36.32 27.48
N ALA A 393 -5.58 35.96 27.07
CA ALA A 393 -6.71 35.86 27.96
C ALA A 393 -6.50 34.76 29.01
N GLU A 394 -6.13 33.57 28.62
CA GLU A 394 -5.88 32.45 29.51
C GLU A 394 -4.68 32.72 30.43
N ALA A 395 -3.58 33.24 29.89
CA ALA A 395 -2.40 33.58 30.68
C ALA A 395 -2.72 34.61 31.78
N ASN A 396 -3.51 35.65 31.48
CA ASN A 396 -3.92 36.65 32.47
C ASN A 396 -4.81 36.06 33.56
N GLU A 397 -5.72 35.14 33.21
CA GLU A 397 -6.53 34.41 34.20
C GLU A 397 -5.65 33.62 35.17
N ARG A 398 -4.68 32.84 34.61
CA ARG A 398 -3.73 32.02 35.37
C ARG A 398 -2.82 32.89 36.26
N ILE A 399 -2.35 34.04 35.77
CA ILE A 399 -1.57 35.01 36.51
C ILE A 399 -2.41 35.52 37.71
N GLY A 400 -3.66 35.90 37.47
CA GLY A 400 -4.56 36.34 38.52
C GLY A 400 -4.79 35.28 39.59
N ALA A 401 -4.96 34.02 39.18
CA ALA A 401 -5.10 32.90 40.12
C ALA A 401 -3.84 32.70 40.99
N CYS A 402 -2.65 32.69 40.36
CA CYS A 402 -1.37 32.52 41.07
C CYS A 402 -1.08 33.70 42.04
N SER A 403 -1.42 34.93 41.65
CA SER A 403 -1.16 36.12 42.43
C SER A 403 -1.84 36.12 43.80
N ARG A 404 -2.95 35.38 43.97
CA ARG A 404 -3.64 35.20 45.26
C ARG A 404 -2.83 34.43 46.30
N TYR A 405 -1.82 33.68 45.84
CA TYR A 405 -0.95 32.88 46.69
C TYR A 405 0.36 33.59 47.05
N PHE A 406 0.58 34.82 46.58
CA PHE A 406 1.77 35.57 46.93
C PHE A 406 1.76 35.93 48.43
N PRO A 407 2.92 35.96 49.12
CA PRO A 407 3.01 36.42 50.50
C PRO A 407 2.66 37.91 50.57
N GLN A 408 2.16 38.33 51.75
CA GLN A 408 2.06 39.75 52.06
C GLN A 408 3.46 40.37 52.11
N THR A 409 3.58 41.67 51.84
CA THR A 409 4.89 42.36 51.88
C THR A 409 5.55 42.20 53.27
N ALA A 410 4.79 42.28 54.35
CA ALA A 410 5.30 42.08 55.70
C ALA A 410 5.79 40.63 55.94
N GLU A 411 5.10 39.62 55.38
CA GLU A 411 5.51 38.24 55.50
C GLU A 411 6.85 38.01 54.78
N ALA A 412 7.02 38.54 53.56
CA ALA A 412 8.26 38.43 52.81
C ALA A 412 9.44 39.09 53.54
N PHE A 413 9.19 40.26 54.15
CA PHE A 413 10.21 40.98 54.89
C PHE A 413 10.72 40.19 56.15
N MET A 414 9.89 39.36 56.76
CA MET A 414 10.31 38.49 57.89
C MET A 414 11.33 37.42 57.44
N PHE A 415 11.50 37.19 56.18
CA PHE A 415 12.46 36.28 55.59
C PHE A 415 13.58 37.01 54.82
N ASP A 416 13.79 38.28 55.08
CA ASP A 416 14.78 39.15 54.42
C ASP A 416 14.59 39.27 52.91
N LEU A 417 13.34 39.20 52.41
CA LEU A 417 12.98 39.27 51.02
C LEU A 417 12.22 40.54 50.67
N THR A 418 12.63 41.20 49.62
CA THR A 418 11.98 42.41 49.08
C THR A 418 11.38 42.13 47.69
N ALA A 419 10.23 42.74 47.41
CA ALA A 419 9.60 42.64 46.08
C ALA A 419 10.59 43.09 44.99
N GLY A 420 10.71 42.30 43.88
CA GLY A 420 11.66 42.52 42.81
C GLY A 420 13.02 41.86 43.00
N GLN A 421 13.37 41.38 44.20
CA GLN A 421 14.60 40.64 44.46
C GLN A 421 14.64 39.33 43.69
N SER A 422 15.81 38.94 43.15
CA SER A 422 16.00 37.63 42.50
C SER A 422 15.89 36.50 43.53
N TYR A 423 15.17 35.45 43.16
CA TYR A 423 14.96 34.26 43.99
C TYR A 423 15.04 32.98 43.16
N THR A 424 15.75 32.00 43.69
CA THR A 424 15.86 30.68 43.00
C THR A 424 14.95 29.68 43.71
N VAL A 425 14.01 29.11 42.92
CA VAL A 425 13.13 28.04 43.38
C VAL A 425 13.70 26.70 42.89
N SER A 426 13.82 25.73 43.79
CA SER A 426 14.27 24.39 43.49
C SER A 426 13.42 23.37 44.22
N CYS A 427 12.53 22.68 43.52
CA CYS A 427 11.73 21.60 44.07
C CYS A 427 11.13 20.74 42.97
N GLY A 428 10.69 19.53 43.32
CA GLY A 428 10.07 18.61 42.36
C GLY A 428 10.99 18.17 41.20
N GLY A 429 12.31 18.20 41.41
CA GLY A 429 13.31 17.92 40.38
C GLY A 429 13.52 19.09 39.40
N MET A 430 12.87 20.23 39.59
CA MET A 430 12.95 21.41 38.72
C MET A 430 13.66 22.55 39.43
N ARG A 431 14.28 23.45 38.66
CA ARG A 431 14.94 24.66 39.14
C ARG A 431 14.65 25.83 38.22
N ALA A 432 14.28 26.97 38.81
CA ALA A 432 14.08 28.21 38.05
C ALA A 432 14.45 29.44 38.90
N THR A 433 14.92 30.49 38.23
CA THR A 433 15.13 31.81 38.87
C THR A 433 13.96 32.70 38.50
N THR A 434 13.43 33.39 39.50
CA THR A 434 12.28 34.30 39.43
C THR A 434 12.54 35.56 40.24
N THR A 435 11.55 36.41 40.32
CA THR A 435 11.57 37.57 41.22
C THR A 435 10.53 37.42 42.29
N VAL A 436 10.88 37.87 43.52
CA VAL A 436 9.96 37.95 44.66
C VAL A 436 8.78 38.84 44.29
N ARG A 437 7.56 38.32 44.50
CA ARG A 437 6.30 39.06 44.33
C ARG A 437 5.49 38.99 45.62
N THR A 438 4.91 40.12 46.01
CA THR A 438 4.10 40.22 47.19
C THR A 438 2.70 40.77 46.87
N GLN A 439 1.74 40.46 47.72
CA GLN A 439 0.48 41.17 47.76
C GLN A 439 0.70 42.51 48.49
N LYS A 440 -0.07 43.54 48.10
CA LYS A 440 -0.05 44.85 48.75
C LYS A 440 -0.81 44.82 50.09
#